data_067ded0304d0981077f554fd4e8223b1
#
_entry.id   067ded0304d0981077f554fd4e8223b1
#
_cell.length_a   1.000
_cell.length_b   1.000
_cell.length_c   1.000
_cell.angle_alpha   90.00
_cell.angle_beta   90.00
_cell.angle_gamma   90.00
#
_symmetry.space_group_name_H-M   'P 1'
#
loop_
_entity.id
_entity.type
_entity.pdbx_description
1 polymer ?
#
loop_
_entity_poly.entity_id
_entity_poly.type
_entity_poly.pdbx_seq_one_letter_code
_entity_poly.pdbx_strand_id
1 'polypeptide(L)'
;MSLHDRLTEDLKLAMKARDQLRMDVIRMIKAAVMNKELEIKKDLDDAEMSRVMASMIKQRRESVEQFEKGNRAELAAKERQEITILESYLPQGLSPEQLSAVVDAVIQETDARSLKEMGAVMKAVMVRLAGRPVDGKQISDLVRAKLQ
;
A
#
# COMPACT_ATOMS: atom_id res chain seq x y z
N MET A 1 10.77 -5.66 16.02
CA MET A 1 11.68 -5.59 14.85
C MET A 1 11.16 -4.55 13.88
N SER A 2 11.99 -3.59 13.50
CA SER A 2 11.60 -2.57 12.53
C SER A 2 11.46 -3.16 11.13
N LEU A 3 10.78 -2.43 10.25
CA LEU A 3 10.64 -2.83 8.85
C LEU A 3 12.01 -2.90 8.16
N HIS A 4 12.90 -1.98 8.48
CA HIS A 4 14.27 -1.99 8.00
C HIS A 4 15.00 -3.28 8.41
N ASP A 5 14.87 -3.69 9.67
CA ASP A 5 15.48 -4.92 10.19
C ASP A 5 14.91 -6.16 9.52
N ARG A 6 13.59 -6.20 9.30
CA ARG A 6 12.93 -7.30 8.59
C ARG A 6 13.46 -7.44 7.17
N LEU A 7 13.60 -6.33 6.45
CA LEU A 7 14.14 -6.34 5.09
C LEU A 7 15.58 -6.87 5.05
N THR A 8 16.40 -6.43 5.99
CA THR A 8 17.80 -6.88 6.09
C THR A 8 17.88 -8.38 6.38
N GLU A 9 17.10 -8.86 7.33
CA GLU A 9 17.05 -10.28 7.68
C GLU A 9 16.52 -11.14 6.53
N ASP A 10 15.45 -10.69 5.90
CA ASP A 10 14.84 -11.42 4.79
C ASP A 10 15.76 -11.46 3.57
N LEU A 11 16.56 -10.41 3.35
CA LEU A 11 17.56 -10.43 2.28
C LEU A 11 18.61 -11.52 2.53
N LYS A 12 19.09 -11.66 3.76
CA LYS A 12 20.03 -12.73 4.13
C LYS A 12 19.42 -14.10 3.90
N LEU A 13 18.17 -14.30 4.30
CA LEU A 13 17.46 -15.56 4.11
C LEU A 13 17.27 -15.88 2.63
N ALA A 14 16.90 -14.88 1.84
CA ALA A 14 16.73 -15.03 0.39
C ALA A 14 18.05 -15.39 -0.30
N MET A 15 19.16 -14.81 0.14
CA MET A 15 20.48 -15.13 -0.37
C MET A 15 20.86 -16.59 -0.06
N LYS A 16 20.60 -17.04 1.16
CA LYS A 16 20.86 -18.44 1.55
C LYS A 16 19.99 -19.42 0.75
N ALA A 17 18.73 -19.06 0.51
CA ALA A 17 17.79 -19.88 -0.25
C ALA A 17 17.97 -19.76 -1.77
N ARG A 18 18.83 -18.86 -2.23
CA ARG A 18 19.03 -18.56 -3.66
C ARG A 18 17.71 -18.13 -4.33
N ASP A 19 16.88 -17.40 -3.60
CA ASP A 19 15.62 -16.87 -4.08
C ASP A 19 15.88 -15.53 -4.79
N GLN A 20 16.16 -15.61 -6.08
CA GLN A 20 16.56 -14.43 -6.87
C GLN A 20 15.47 -13.39 -6.94
N LEU A 21 14.23 -13.79 -7.12
CA LEU A 21 13.11 -12.86 -7.21
C LEU A 21 12.96 -12.06 -5.92
N ARG A 22 13.00 -12.74 -4.78
CA ARG A 22 12.88 -12.08 -3.48
C ARG A 22 14.06 -11.16 -3.20
N MET A 23 15.29 -11.59 -3.53
CA MET A 23 16.47 -10.74 -3.42
C MET A 23 16.31 -9.45 -4.22
N ASP A 24 15.88 -9.57 -5.46
CA ASP A 24 15.72 -8.42 -6.36
C ASP A 24 14.67 -7.44 -5.83
N VAL A 25 13.53 -7.94 -5.36
CA VAL A 25 12.48 -7.10 -4.80
C VAL A 25 12.96 -6.37 -3.56
N ILE A 26 13.61 -7.08 -2.63
CA ILE A 26 14.12 -6.47 -1.39
C ILE A 26 15.16 -5.39 -1.71
N ARG A 27 16.06 -5.65 -2.65
CA ARG A 27 17.05 -4.66 -3.09
C ARG A 27 16.39 -3.44 -3.71
N MET A 28 15.34 -3.61 -4.50
CA MET A 28 14.57 -2.50 -5.06
C MET A 28 13.89 -1.67 -3.96
N ILE A 29 13.33 -2.31 -2.94
CA ILE A 29 12.75 -1.62 -1.80
C ILE A 29 13.82 -0.79 -1.10
N LYS A 30 14.95 -1.39 -0.78
CA LYS A 30 16.06 -0.69 -0.10
C LYS A 30 16.57 0.50 -0.91
N ALA A 31 16.70 0.35 -2.22
CA ALA A 31 17.12 1.44 -3.10
C ALA A 31 16.09 2.58 -3.11
N ALA A 32 14.80 2.26 -3.19
CA ALA A 32 13.74 3.27 -3.17
C ALA A 32 13.70 4.03 -1.84
N VAL A 33 13.86 3.30 -0.73
CA VAL A 33 13.94 3.90 0.61
C VAL A 33 15.14 4.83 0.71
N MET A 34 16.32 4.36 0.29
CA MET A 34 17.56 5.16 0.33
C MET A 34 17.40 6.44 -0.51
N ASN A 35 16.85 6.34 -1.71
CA ASN A 35 16.63 7.51 -2.56
C ASN A 35 15.70 8.53 -1.89
N LYS A 36 14.66 8.05 -1.23
CA LYS A 36 13.74 8.93 -0.50
C LYS A 36 14.43 9.59 0.69
N GLU A 37 15.23 8.83 1.43
CA GLU A 37 16.01 9.35 2.55
C GLU A 37 16.99 10.44 2.12
N LEU A 38 17.65 10.27 1.00
CA LEU A 38 18.55 11.27 0.42
C LEU A 38 17.77 12.53 0.00
N GLU A 39 16.59 12.35 -0.59
CA GLU A 39 15.74 13.46 -1.03
C GLU A 39 15.29 14.33 0.15
N ILE A 40 14.79 13.70 1.22
CA ILE A 40 14.25 14.42 2.39
C ILE A 40 15.28 14.67 3.49
N LYS A 41 16.49 14.12 3.34
CA LYS A 41 17.63 14.29 4.26
C LYS A 41 17.34 13.80 5.70
N LYS A 42 16.61 12.69 5.82
CA LYS A 42 16.35 12.02 7.09
C LYS A 42 16.05 10.55 6.85
N ASP A 43 16.19 9.74 7.90
CA ASP A 43 15.80 8.33 7.86
C ASP A 43 14.28 8.19 7.84
N LEU A 44 13.78 7.20 7.13
CA LEU A 44 12.36 6.88 7.10
C LEU A 44 11.97 5.97 8.25
N ASP A 45 10.84 6.27 8.89
CA ASP A 45 10.22 5.36 9.84
C ASP A 45 9.40 4.27 9.09
N ASP A 46 8.84 3.33 9.86
CA ASP A 46 8.07 2.22 9.27
C ASP A 46 6.86 2.71 8.46
N ALA A 47 6.16 3.74 8.93
CA ALA A 47 5.01 4.28 8.21
C ALA A 47 5.43 4.92 6.88
N GLU A 48 6.53 5.66 6.87
CA GLU A 48 7.06 6.27 5.66
C GLU A 48 7.58 5.21 4.67
N MET A 49 8.26 4.18 5.17
CA MET A 49 8.69 3.05 4.34
C MET A 49 7.51 2.32 3.74
N SER A 50 6.42 2.14 4.49
CA SER A 50 5.19 1.52 3.99
C SER A 50 4.58 2.33 2.84
N ARG A 51 4.64 3.66 2.91
CA ARG A 51 4.17 4.52 1.81
C ARG A 51 5.02 4.36 0.56
N VAL A 52 6.33 4.23 0.70
CA VAL A 52 7.24 3.97 -0.43
C VAL A 52 6.86 2.64 -1.09
N MET A 53 6.64 1.59 -0.29
CA MET A 53 6.26 0.28 -0.81
C MET A 53 4.87 0.30 -1.45
N ALA A 54 3.91 1.02 -0.89
CA ALA A 54 2.58 1.17 -1.47
C ALA A 54 2.65 1.83 -2.85
N SER A 55 3.51 2.83 -3.01
CA SER A 55 3.77 3.48 -4.31
C SER A 55 4.37 2.49 -5.31
N MET A 56 5.31 1.66 -4.87
CA MET A 56 5.91 0.62 -5.72
C MET A 56 4.86 -0.40 -6.18
N ILE A 57 3.94 -0.79 -5.30
CA ILE A 57 2.85 -1.69 -5.65
C ILE A 57 1.93 -1.06 -6.70
N LYS A 58 1.58 0.21 -6.51
CA LYS A 58 0.74 0.93 -7.46
C LYS A 58 1.37 0.96 -8.86
N GLN A 59 2.66 1.28 -8.94
CA GLN A 59 3.39 1.30 -10.20
C GLN A 59 3.38 -0.07 -10.87
N ARG A 60 3.55 -1.14 -10.09
CA ARG A 60 3.55 -2.51 -10.62
C ARG A 60 2.17 -2.95 -11.09
N ARG A 61 1.12 -2.53 -10.42
CA ARG A 61 -0.26 -2.81 -10.87
C ARG A 61 -0.54 -2.13 -12.21
N GLU A 62 -0.08 -0.92 -12.39
CA GLU A 62 -0.17 -0.21 -13.68
C GLU A 62 0.61 -0.96 -14.76
N SER A 63 1.80 -1.48 -14.43
CA SER A 63 2.60 -2.28 -15.36
C SER A 63 1.90 -3.58 -15.73
N VAL A 64 1.28 -4.27 -14.77
CA VAL A 64 0.50 -5.48 -15.03
C VAL A 64 -0.59 -5.20 -16.06
N GLU A 65 -1.32 -4.11 -15.87
CA GLU A 65 -2.39 -3.72 -16.78
C GLU A 65 -1.86 -3.47 -18.20
N GLN A 66 -0.74 -2.76 -18.31
CA GLN A 66 -0.12 -2.50 -19.61
C GLN A 66 0.40 -3.77 -20.27
N PHE A 67 1.03 -4.66 -19.52
CA PHE A 67 1.53 -5.93 -20.06
C PHE A 67 0.37 -6.83 -20.51
N GLU A 68 -0.75 -6.85 -19.81
CA GLU A 68 -1.93 -7.61 -20.23
C GLU A 68 -2.52 -7.06 -21.51
N LYS A 69 -2.61 -5.74 -21.64
CA LYS A 69 -3.08 -5.09 -22.89
C LYS A 69 -2.16 -5.36 -24.05
N GLY A 70 -0.86 -5.51 -23.80
CA GLY A 70 0.15 -5.81 -24.82
C GLY A 70 0.36 -7.29 -25.09
N ASN A 71 -0.46 -8.17 -24.53
CA ASN A 71 -0.32 -9.63 -24.65
C ASN A 71 1.03 -10.16 -24.13
N ARG A 72 1.52 -9.54 -23.06
CA ARG A 72 2.76 -9.95 -22.37
C ARG A 72 2.44 -10.62 -21.05
N ALA A 73 1.74 -11.75 -21.10
CA ALA A 73 1.26 -12.45 -19.91
C ALA A 73 2.40 -12.86 -18.95
N GLU A 74 3.55 -13.25 -19.47
CA GLU A 74 4.71 -13.65 -18.68
C GLU A 74 5.30 -12.49 -17.88
N LEU A 75 5.33 -11.29 -18.45
CA LEU A 75 5.79 -10.09 -17.76
C LEU A 75 4.79 -9.63 -16.71
N ALA A 76 3.48 -9.72 -17.02
CA ALA A 76 2.43 -9.43 -16.05
C ALA A 76 2.50 -10.39 -14.85
N ALA A 77 2.74 -11.68 -15.09
CA ALA A 77 2.87 -12.67 -14.03
C ALA A 77 4.06 -12.37 -13.11
N LYS A 78 5.18 -11.95 -13.68
CA LYS A 78 6.37 -11.56 -12.90
C LYS A 78 6.06 -10.36 -12.01
N GLU A 79 5.41 -9.34 -12.54
CA GLU A 79 5.00 -8.16 -11.76
C GLU A 79 4.07 -8.53 -10.61
N ARG A 80 3.13 -9.45 -10.84
CA ARG A 80 2.24 -9.93 -9.77
C ARG A 80 2.99 -10.65 -8.67
N GLN A 81 4.02 -11.43 -9.00
CA GLN A 81 4.88 -12.07 -7.99
C GLN A 81 5.62 -11.04 -7.15
N GLU A 82 6.13 -10.00 -7.78
CA GLU A 82 6.80 -8.89 -7.08
C GLU A 82 5.82 -8.16 -6.15
N ILE A 83 4.59 -7.92 -6.60
CA ILE A 83 3.54 -7.30 -5.79
C ILE A 83 3.26 -8.15 -4.55
N THR A 84 3.18 -9.47 -4.68
CA THR A 84 2.94 -10.36 -3.55
C THR A 84 4.04 -10.23 -2.49
N ILE A 85 5.29 -10.14 -2.90
CA ILE A 85 6.41 -9.95 -1.97
C ILE A 85 6.30 -8.60 -1.27
N LEU A 86 6.03 -7.53 -2.02
CA LEU A 86 5.85 -6.18 -1.46
C LEU A 86 4.71 -6.14 -0.44
N GLU A 87 3.58 -6.74 -0.77
CA GLU A 87 2.41 -6.77 0.11
C GLU A 87 2.69 -7.49 1.43
N SER A 88 3.61 -8.45 1.43
CA SER A 88 3.97 -9.19 2.65
C SER A 88 4.59 -8.30 3.73
N TYR A 89 5.11 -7.14 3.37
CA TYR A 89 5.71 -6.18 4.30
C TYR A 89 4.72 -5.12 4.79
N LEU A 90 3.58 -4.99 4.15
CA LEU A 90 2.59 -3.98 4.52
C LEU A 90 1.61 -4.54 5.55
N PRO A 91 1.01 -3.67 6.39
CA PRO A 91 -0.11 -4.08 7.22
C PRO A 91 -1.20 -4.66 6.32
N GLN A 92 -1.88 -5.69 6.82
CA GLN A 92 -2.99 -6.27 6.07
C GLN A 92 -4.01 -5.21 5.73
N GLY A 93 -4.46 -5.22 4.47
CA GLY A 93 -5.56 -4.37 4.04
C GLY A 93 -6.84 -4.72 4.76
N LEU A 94 -7.77 -3.78 4.83
CA LEU A 94 -9.06 -4.00 5.46
C LEU A 94 -9.99 -4.77 4.53
N SER A 95 -10.76 -5.71 5.07
CA SER A 95 -11.84 -6.33 4.34
C SER A 95 -12.92 -5.29 4.03
N PRO A 96 -13.81 -5.52 3.04
CA PRO A 96 -14.93 -4.61 2.79
C PRO A 96 -15.77 -4.34 4.04
N GLU A 97 -15.99 -5.35 4.87
CA GLU A 97 -16.74 -5.22 6.12
C GLU A 97 -16.01 -4.34 7.14
N GLN A 98 -14.71 -4.53 7.29
CA GLN A 98 -13.89 -3.71 8.19
C GLN A 98 -13.83 -2.27 7.73
N LEU A 99 -13.67 -2.04 6.42
CA LEU A 99 -13.66 -0.70 5.85
C LEU A 99 -15.00 -0.01 6.05
N SER A 100 -16.11 -0.73 5.81
CA SER A 100 -17.46 -0.22 6.04
C SER A 100 -17.66 0.19 7.49
N ALA A 101 -17.18 -0.61 8.45
CA ALA A 101 -17.27 -0.30 9.87
C ALA A 101 -16.49 0.97 10.24
N VAL A 102 -15.31 1.17 9.65
CA VAL A 102 -14.52 2.40 9.87
C VAL A 102 -15.27 3.62 9.34
N VAL A 103 -15.85 3.52 8.15
CA VAL A 103 -16.61 4.63 7.54
C VAL A 103 -17.82 4.96 8.41
N ASP A 104 -18.57 3.95 8.87
CA ASP A 104 -19.73 4.15 9.77
C ASP A 104 -19.31 4.87 11.06
N ALA A 105 -18.21 4.44 11.68
CA ALA A 105 -17.72 5.04 12.91
C ALA A 105 -17.35 6.52 12.70
N VAL A 106 -16.69 6.84 11.59
CA VAL A 106 -16.31 8.22 11.26
C VAL A 106 -17.55 9.09 11.01
N ILE A 107 -18.51 8.56 10.26
CA ILE A 107 -19.76 9.28 10.01
C ILE A 107 -20.48 9.60 11.33
N GLN A 108 -20.51 8.64 12.23
CA GLN A 108 -21.14 8.81 13.54
C GLN A 108 -20.39 9.84 14.41
N GLU A 109 -19.07 9.77 14.44
CA GLU A 109 -18.24 10.69 15.20
C GLU A 109 -18.29 12.13 14.68
N THR A 110 -18.37 12.31 13.36
CA THR A 110 -18.45 13.62 12.74
C THR A 110 -19.87 14.14 12.61
N ASP A 111 -20.86 13.33 12.97
CA ASP A 111 -22.29 13.65 12.84
C ASP A 111 -22.66 14.08 11.41
N ALA A 112 -22.01 13.48 10.42
CA ALA A 112 -22.26 13.76 9.01
C ALA A 112 -23.61 13.20 8.58
N ARG A 113 -24.40 13.98 7.84
CA ARG A 113 -25.76 13.60 7.45
C ARG A 113 -26.06 13.73 5.96
N SER A 114 -25.16 14.31 5.20
CA SER A 114 -25.38 14.55 3.78
C SER A 114 -24.09 14.54 2.98
N LEU A 115 -24.22 14.50 1.67
CA LEU A 115 -23.09 14.56 0.73
C LEU A 115 -22.24 15.83 0.85
N LYS A 116 -22.80 16.90 1.41
CA LYS A 116 -22.05 18.13 1.65
C LYS A 116 -20.90 17.95 2.61
N GLU A 117 -20.97 16.93 3.46
CA GLU A 117 -19.95 16.62 4.47
C GLU A 117 -18.97 15.54 4.01
N MET A 118 -19.11 15.07 2.76
CA MET A 118 -18.28 14.00 2.21
C MET A 118 -16.78 14.28 2.33
N GLY A 119 -16.35 15.51 2.03
CA GLY A 119 -14.95 15.89 2.11
C GLY A 119 -14.36 15.73 3.51
N ALA A 120 -15.11 16.14 4.53
CA ALA A 120 -14.70 16.02 5.93
C ALA A 120 -14.64 14.55 6.37
N VAL A 121 -15.61 13.75 5.95
CA VAL A 121 -15.64 12.31 6.26
C VAL A 121 -14.47 11.59 5.59
N MET A 122 -14.21 11.87 4.30
CA MET A 122 -13.08 11.30 3.57
C MET A 122 -11.76 11.60 4.26
N LYS A 123 -11.54 12.84 4.65
CA LYS A 123 -10.32 13.27 5.34
C LYS A 123 -10.15 12.50 6.66
N ALA A 124 -11.21 12.40 7.46
CA ALA A 124 -11.16 11.71 8.74
C ALA A 124 -10.90 10.20 8.57
N VAL A 125 -11.50 9.57 7.56
CA VAL A 125 -11.26 8.16 7.25
C VAL A 125 -9.81 7.95 6.84
N MET A 126 -9.27 8.79 5.97
CA MET A 126 -7.88 8.67 5.51
C MET A 126 -6.88 8.85 6.65
N VAL A 127 -7.14 9.76 7.58
CA VAL A 127 -6.30 9.93 8.78
C VAL A 127 -6.32 8.67 9.64
N ARG A 128 -7.50 8.09 9.86
CA ARG A 128 -7.66 6.87 10.67
C ARG A 128 -6.97 5.67 10.03
N LEU A 129 -6.94 5.59 8.71
CA LEU A 129 -6.35 4.49 7.96
C LEU A 129 -4.91 4.77 7.50
N ALA A 130 -4.29 5.82 8.00
CA ALA A 130 -2.92 6.19 7.63
C ALA A 130 -1.96 5.02 7.87
N GLY A 131 -1.13 4.73 6.88
CA GLY A 131 -0.16 3.63 6.94
C GLY A 131 -0.72 2.28 6.50
N ARG A 132 -2.00 2.18 6.18
CA ARG A 132 -2.61 0.95 5.66
C ARG A 132 -2.85 1.06 4.15
N PRO A 133 -2.74 -0.06 3.41
CA PRO A 133 -3.06 -0.04 1.98
C PRO A 133 -4.58 0.08 1.81
N VAL A 134 -5.02 1.21 1.25
CA VAL A 134 -6.44 1.48 1.03
C VAL A 134 -6.65 2.01 -0.38
N ASP A 135 -7.81 1.69 -0.96
CA ASP A 135 -8.22 2.21 -2.26
C ASP A 135 -9.13 3.41 -2.02
N GLY A 136 -8.64 4.60 -2.39
CA GLY A 136 -9.39 5.84 -2.22
C GLY A 136 -10.73 5.84 -2.94
N LYS A 137 -10.82 5.18 -4.09
CA LYS A 137 -12.08 5.06 -4.83
C LYS A 137 -13.09 4.22 -4.06
N GLN A 138 -12.66 3.09 -3.50
CA GLN A 138 -13.53 2.24 -2.68
C GLN A 138 -14.08 2.98 -1.47
N ILE A 139 -13.21 3.75 -0.80
CA ILE A 139 -13.61 4.57 0.34
C ILE A 139 -14.62 5.64 -0.10
N SER A 140 -14.34 6.34 -1.20
CA SER A 140 -15.22 7.36 -1.75
C SER A 140 -16.61 6.81 -2.08
N ASP A 141 -16.66 5.65 -2.73
CA ASP A 141 -17.91 4.99 -3.08
C ASP A 141 -18.72 4.61 -1.84
N LEU A 142 -18.06 4.08 -0.80
CA LEU A 142 -18.69 3.75 0.46
C LEU A 142 -19.25 4.98 1.18
N VAL A 143 -18.45 6.03 1.29
CA VAL A 143 -18.87 7.27 1.94
C VAL A 143 -20.08 7.87 1.22
N ARG A 144 -20.03 7.92 -0.09
CA ARG A 144 -21.13 8.45 -0.90
C ARG A 144 -22.40 7.65 -0.68
N ALA A 145 -22.31 6.31 -0.72
CA ALA A 145 -23.46 5.43 -0.52
C ALA A 145 -24.10 5.62 0.87
N LYS A 146 -23.27 5.82 1.89
CA LYS A 146 -23.76 5.96 3.28
C LYS A 146 -24.32 7.35 3.60
N LEU A 147 -23.90 8.37 2.86
CA LEU A 147 -24.36 9.76 3.06
C LEU A 147 -25.54 10.15 2.16
N GLN A 148 -25.94 9.30 1.25
CA GLN A 148 -27.12 9.54 0.40
C GLN A 148 -28.42 9.34 1.16
#